data_4cc01c9376d6fdb6ac8f704828001d6c
#
_entry.id   4cc01c9376d6fdb6ac8f704828001d6c
#
_cell.length_a   1.000
_cell.length_b   1.000
_cell.length_c   1.000
_cell.angle_alpha   90.00
_cell.angle_beta   90.00
_cell.angle_gamma   90.00
#
_symmetry.space_group_name_H-M   'P 1'
#
loop_
_entity.id
_entity.type
_entity.pdbx_description
1 polymer ?
#
loop_
_entity_poly.entity_id
_entity_poly.type
_entity_poly.pdbx_seq_one_letter_code
_entity_poly.pdbx_strand_id
1 'polypeptide(L)'
;DAGVSSTFTLAYPNDHPVVIKTLASEGVDAIWTLPYAHKPGVAEGLNSASAETVAQFAQSPVRVIGGLTIHPADENPVAIVRHAVDVLGLRVLKLHCSVGNFAVDDVRLQPVFAFASERHLPAVVHLGHNVNGRTDAEELPAIGEVADQFPGMPLILAHCGHHAAPEAIALMDSHPSLYADLTPVVTEHPTITAELITRHPDRILFGSDCPNTTLSVTTCIAWLTNMNVPHDVLEKVLGGNALRLTADVLT
;
A
#
# COMPACT_ATOMS: atom_id res chain seq x y z
N ASP A 1 8.47 24.55 26.77
CA ASP A 1 8.95 23.33 26.14
C ASP A 1 8.38 22.12 26.86
N ALA A 2 7.17 21.73 26.53
CA ALA A 2 6.59 20.49 26.96
C ALA A 2 6.60 19.55 25.76
N GLY A 3 7.69 18.80 25.59
CA GLY A 3 7.75 17.69 24.69
C GLY A 3 6.78 16.61 25.16
N VAL A 4 5.60 16.54 24.53
CA VAL A 4 4.71 15.40 24.68
C VAL A 4 5.35 14.28 23.87
N SER A 5 6.21 13.50 24.51
CA SER A 5 6.58 12.18 24.02
C SER A 5 5.38 11.27 24.24
N SER A 6 4.46 11.23 23.28
CA SER A 6 3.47 10.16 23.23
C SER A 6 4.23 8.90 22.81
N THR A 7 4.60 8.06 23.79
CA THR A 7 5.07 6.70 23.54
C THR A 7 3.89 5.90 23.03
N PHE A 8 3.69 5.87 21.71
CA PHE A 8 2.76 4.92 21.09
C PHE A 8 3.29 3.50 21.33
N THR A 9 2.50 2.68 21.96
CA THR A 9 2.80 1.25 22.08
C THR A 9 2.33 0.58 20.81
N LEU A 10 3.26 0.15 19.96
CA LEU A 10 2.94 -0.63 18.76
C LEU A 10 2.26 -1.94 19.13
N ALA A 11 1.28 -2.37 18.33
CA ALA A 11 0.60 -3.65 18.52
C ALA A 11 1.52 -4.85 18.24
N TYR A 12 2.55 -4.64 17.40
CA TYR A 12 3.51 -5.67 16.99
C TYR A 12 4.94 -5.19 17.21
N PRO A 13 5.88 -6.10 17.56
CA PRO A 13 7.29 -5.75 17.63
C PRO A 13 7.87 -5.49 16.24
N ASN A 14 8.93 -4.69 16.15
CA ASN A 14 9.68 -4.52 14.90
C ASN A 14 10.63 -5.71 14.66
N ASP A 15 10.05 -6.89 14.45
CA ASP A 15 10.75 -8.17 14.25
C ASP A 15 9.93 -9.01 13.24
N HIS A 16 10.36 -9.08 11.99
CA HIS A 16 9.62 -9.72 10.91
C HIS A 16 9.22 -11.17 11.21
N PRO A 17 10.11 -12.07 11.71
CA PRO A 17 9.74 -13.41 12.11
C PRO A 17 8.62 -13.47 13.14
N VAL A 18 8.68 -12.62 14.15
CA VAL A 18 7.66 -12.56 15.21
C VAL A 18 6.34 -12.04 14.64
N VAL A 19 6.39 -10.99 13.83
CA VAL A 19 5.20 -10.41 13.17
C VAL A 19 4.50 -11.45 12.31
N ILE A 20 5.22 -12.12 11.41
CA ILE A 20 4.63 -13.11 10.49
C ILE A 20 4.01 -14.28 11.27
N LYS A 21 4.68 -14.76 12.31
CA LYS A 21 4.14 -15.81 13.19
C LYS A 21 2.87 -15.36 13.91
N THR A 22 2.84 -14.12 14.39
CA THR A 22 1.67 -13.55 15.06
C THR A 22 0.51 -13.43 14.09
N LEU A 23 0.74 -12.89 12.89
CA LEU A 23 -0.27 -12.77 11.83
C LEU A 23 -0.84 -14.14 11.43
N ALA A 24 -0.01 -15.17 11.33
CA ALA A 24 -0.46 -16.54 11.11
C ALA A 24 -1.42 -17.03 12.21
N SER A 25 -1.12 -16.73 13.48
CA SER A 25 -1.99 -17.09 14.60
C SER A 25 -3.29 -16.28 14.65
N GLU A 26 -3.32 -15.14 14.00
CA GLU A 26 -4.49 -14.27 13.84
C GLU A 26 -5.33 -14.62 12.60
N GLY A 27 -4.97 -15.68 11.86
CA GLY A 27 -5.72 -16.17 10.70
C GLY A 27 -5.41 -15.45 9.40
N VAL A 28 -4.26 -14.78 9.29
CA VAL A 28 -3.79 -14.15 8.06
C VAL A 28 -3.10 -15.19 7.17
N ASP A 29 -3.56 -15.33 5.93
CA ASP A 29 -3.04 -16.31 4.96
C ASP A 29 -1.96 -15.71 4.04
N ALA A 30 -2.01 -14.41 3.77
CA ALA A 30 -1.06 -13.73 2.90
C ALA A 30 -0.79 -12.29 3.34
N ILE A 31 0.43 -11.82 3.08
CA ILE A 31 0.84 -10.44 3.36
C ILE A 31 1.63 -9.86 2.18
N TRP A 32 1.55 -8.56 2.01
CA TRP A 32 2.48 -7.77 1.22
C TRP A 32 3.54 -7.15 2.13
N THR A 33 4.82 -7.26 1.76
CA THR A 33 5.87 -6.42 2.36
C THR A 33 5.95 -5.11 1.57
N LEU A 34 6.02 -3.98 2.25
CA LEU A 34 6.01 -2.68 1.60
C LEU A 34 7.21 -1.83 2.06
N PRO A 35 8.44 -2.12 1.57
CA PRO A 35 9.61 -1.29 1.84
C PRO A 35 9.41 0.09 1.24
N TYR A 36 10.06 1.11 1.81
CA TYR A 36 10.02 2.47 1.24
C TYR A 36 11.37 3.15 1.26
N ALA A 37 11.73 3.77 0.14
CA ALA A 37 12.98 4.51 -0.01
C ALA A 37 12.83 5.91 0.61
N HIS A 38 13.59 6.17 1.67
CA HIS A 38 13.60 7.45 2.38
C HIS A 38 14.62 8.44 1.80
N LYS A 39 15.46 8.01 0.90
CA LYS A 39 16.46 8.80 0.17
C LYS A 39 16.94 8.08 -1.08
N PRO A 40 17.60 8.78 -2.02
CA PRO A 40 18.23 8.12 -3.17
C PRO A 40 19.31 7.11 -2.75
N GLY A 41 19.50 6.09 -3.58
CA GLY A 41 20.57 5.07 -3.44
C GLY A 41 20.27 3.96 -2.45
N VAL A 42 19.07 3.88 -1.86
CA VAL A 42 18.71 2.80 -0.92
C VAL A 42 17.75 1.77 -1.51
N ALA A 43 17.12 2.07 -2.63
CA ALA A 43 16.05 1.24 -3.20
C ALA A 43 16.53 -0.18 -3.55
N GLU A 44 17.69 -0.34 -4.19
CA GLU A 44 18.22 -1.67 -4.56
C GLU A 44 18.44 -2.57 -3.34
N GLY A 45 19.04 -2.01 -2.27
CA GLY A 45 19.26 -2.77 -1.03
C GLY A 45 17.95 -3.16 -0.35
N LEU A 46 16.96 -2.27 -0.32
CA LEU A 46 15.62 -2.55 0.23
C LEU A 46 14.88 -3.61 -0.58
N ASN A 47 14.97 -3.55 -1.91
CA ASN A 47 14.34 -4.52 -2.79
C ASN A 47 15.00 -5.90 -2.65
N SER A 48 16.32 -5.97 -2.52
CA SER A 48 17.04 -7.22 -2.24
C SER A 48 16.63 -7.82 -0.90
N ALA A 49 16.56 -7.01 0.15
CA ALA A 49 16.10 -7.46 1.48
C ALA A 49 14.63 -7.95 1.46
N SER A 50 13.77 -7.31 0.67
CA SER A 50 12.39 -7.78 0.47
C SER A 50 12.35 -9.17 -0.19
N ALA A 51 13.16 -9.41 -1.22
CA ALA A 51 13.28 -10.72 -1.88
C ALA A 51 13.86 -11.78 -0.94
N GLU A 52 14.85 -11.44 -0.14
CA GLU A 52 15.40 -12.34 0.91
C GLU A 52 14.32 -12.71 1.94
N THR A 53 13.50 -11.75 2.35
CA THR A 53 12.36 -12.01 3.24
C THR A 53 11.38 -13.00 2.62
N VAL A 54 11.01 -12.82 1.34
CA VAL A 54 10.13 -13.78 0.63
C VAL A 54 10.75 -15.18 0.63
N ALA A 55 12.04 -15.30 0.33
CA ALA A 55 12.75 -16.58 0.30
C ALA A 55 12.81 -17.22 1.71
N GLN A 56 13.10 -16.44 2.74
CA GLN A 56 13.16 -16.90 4.13
C GLN A 56 11.83 -17.50 4.59
N PHE A 57 10.71 -16.91 4.17
CA PHE A 57 9.37 -17.34 4.58
C PHE A 57 8.65 -18.21 3.54
N ALA A 58 9.34 -18.74 2.53
CA ALA A 58 8.75 -19.59 1.48
C ALA A 58 8.01 -20.84 2.01
N GLN A 59 8.35 -21.32 3.20
CA GLN A 59 7.72 -22.47 3.86
C GLN A 59 6.81 -22.04 5.04
N SER A 60 6.56 -20.74 5.19
CA SER A 60 5.64 -20.22 6.22
C SER A 60 4.19 -20.56 5.86
N PRO A 61 3.29 -20.75 6.86
CA PRO A 61 1.85 -20.83 6.62
C PRO A 61 1.29 -19.53 6.03
N VAL A 62 1.94 -18.38 6.26
CA VAL A 62 1.57 -17.09 5.65
C VAL A 62 2.37 -16.92 4.36
N ARG A 63 1.67 -16.73 3.25
CA ARG A 63 2.29 -16.40 1.97
C ARG A 63 2.83 -14.96 2.00
N VAL A 64 4.13 -14.80 1.86
CA VAL A 64 4.77 -13.48 1.77
C VAL A 64 4.90 -13.08 0.30
N ILE A 65 4.28 -11.97 -0.07
CA ILE A 65 4.37 -11.37 -1.41
C ILE A 65 5.27 -10.14 -1.28
N GLY A 66 6.41 -10.17 -1.97
CA GLY A 66 7.43 -9.13 -1.86
C GLY A 66 7.02 -7.84 -2.57
N GLY A 67 7.11 -6.74 -1.85
CA GLY A 67 7.03 -5.40 -2.42
C GLY A 67 8.41 -4.86 -2.79
N LEU A 68 8.39 -3.84 -3.64
CA LEU A 68 9.57 -3.09 -4.07
C LEU A 68 9.35 -1.60 -3.85
N THR A 69 10.43 -0.85 -3.87
CA THR A 69 10.38 0.62 -3.75
C THR A 69 11.39 1.27 -4.69
N ILE A 70 11.25 2.57 -4.87
CA ILE A 70 12.13 3.43 -5.67
C ILE A 70 12.13 4.85 -5.12
N HIS A 71 13.21 5.57 -5.33
CA HIS A 71 13.25 7.01 -5.15
C HIS A 71 13.42 7.68 -6.52
N PRO A 72 12.66 8.76 -6.85
CA PRO A 72 12.74 9.39 -8.18
C PRO A 72 14.13 9.96 -8.51
N ALA A 73 14.95 10.25 -7.50
CA ALA A 73 16.32 10.72 -7.69
C ALA A 73 17.38 9.60 -7.71
N ASP A 74 17.00 8.33 -7.77
CA ASP A 74 17.93 7.24 -8.07
C ASP A 74 18.48 7.41 -9.50
N GLU A 75 19.70 6.89 -9.77
CA GLU A 75 20.39 7.12 -11.05
C GLU A 75 19.60 6.57 -12.24
N ASN A 76 18.99 5.40 -12.10
CA ASN A 76 18.16 4.77 -13.14
C ASN A 76 16.94 4.08 -12.51
N PRO A 77 15.91 4.86 -12.13
CA PRO A 77 14.78 4.31 -11.37
C PRO A 77 14.05 3.18 -12.08
N VAL A 78 13.84 3.27 -13.40
CA VAL A 78 13.13 2.21 -14.15
C VAL A 78 13.94 0.91 -14.23
N ALA A 79 15.27 0.97 -14.31
CA ALA A 79 16.11 -0.24 -14.33
C ALA A 79 16.06 -0.96 -12.98
N ILE A 80 16.05 -0.21 -11.86
CA ILE A 80 15.91 -0.76 -10.51
C ILE A 80 14.55 -1.48 -10.37
N VAL A 81 13.47 -0.83 -10.79
CA VAL A 81 12.12 -1.42 -10.72
C VAL A 81 12.02 -2.65 -11.63
N ARG A 82 12.55 -2.59 -12.86
CA ARG A 82 12.59 -3.73 -13.78
C ARG A 82 13.34 -4.91 -13.17
N HIS A 83 14.52 -4.69 -12.59
CA HIS A 83 15.29 -5.73 -11.92
C HIS A 83 14.50 -6.34 -10.74
N ALA A 84 13.84 -5.51 -9.94
CA ALA A 84 13.03 -5.95 -8.82
C ALA A 84 11.85 -6.85 -9.25
N VAL A 85 11.19 -6.53 -10.36
CA VAL A 85 10.06 -7.33 -10.88
C VAL A 85 10.54 -8.58 -11.63
N ASP A 86 11.46 -8.42 -12.60
CA ASP A 86 11.82 -9.47 -13.54
C ASP A 86 12.82 -10.49 -12.95
N VAL A 87 13.70 -10.06 -12.04
CA VAL A 87 14.74 -10.89 -11.45
C VAL A 87 14.44 -11.28 -10.00
N LEU A 88 14.04 -10.30 -9.16
CA LEU A 88 13.77 -10.57 -7.75
C LEU A 88 12.34 -11.09 -7.50
N GLY A 89 11.46 -11.03 -8.48
CA GLY A 89 10.10 -11.55 -8.38
C GLY A 89 9.16 -10.74 -7.49
N LEU A 90 9.47 -9.46 -7.24
CA LEU A 90 8.64 -8.58 -6.43
C LEU A 90 7.39 -8.11 -7.20
N ARG A 91 6.29 -7.84 -6.51
CA ARG A 91 4.95 -7.73 -7.13
C ARG A 91 4.16 -6.48 -6.76
N VAL A 92 4.64 -5.63 -5.87
CA VAL A 92 3.92 -4.42 -5.43
C VAL A 92 4.91 -3.27 -5.26
N LEU A 93 4.71 -2.20 -6.02
CA LEU A 93 5.51 -0.98 -5.85
C LEU A 93 4.98 -0.17 -4.65
N LYS A 94 5.85 0.26 -3.74
CA LYS A 94 5.53 1.20 -2.66
C LYS A 94 6.23 2.52 -2.86
N LEU A 95 5.46 3.60 -2.88
CA LEU A 95 5.92 4.97 -2.88
C LEU A 95 5.52 5.64 -1.57
N HIS A 96 6.51 6.14 -0.82
CA HIS A 96 6.27 6.90 0.40
C HIS A 96 6.74 8.35 0.19
N CYS A 97 5.88 9.12 -0.45
CA CYS A 97 6.20 10.45 -0.95
C CYS A 97 6.68 11.39 0.17
N SER A 98 6.02 11.39 1.33
CA SER A 98 6.38 12.25 2.46
C SER A 98 7.75 11.93 3.06
N VAL A 99 8.08 10.66 3.27
CA VAL A 99 9.37 10.24 3.84
C VAL A 99 10.51 10.42 2.83
N GLY A 100 10.23 10.15 1.54
CA GLY A 100 11.19 10.35 0.45
C GLY A 100 11.32 11.81 -0.01
N ASN A 101 10.44 12.70 0.47
CA ASN A 101 10.38 14.11 0.08
C ASN A 101 10.29 14.32 -1.44
N PHE A 102 9.33 13.64 -2.07
CA PHE A 102 9.00 13.80 -3.49
C PHE A 102 7.48 13.78 -3.70
N ALA A 103 7.01 14.33 -4.80
CA ALA A 103 5.61 14.29 -5.19
C ALA A 103 5.31 13.06 -6.07
N VAL A 104 4.06 12.56 -6.06
CA VAL A 104 3.66 11.43 -6.88
C VAL A 104 3.78 11.71 -8.38
N ASP A 105 3.58 12.96 -8.78
CA ASP A 105 3.69 13.47 -10.15
C ASP A 105 5.12 13.87 -10.56
N ASP A 106 6.14 13.53 -9.77
CA ASP A 106 7.54 13.79 -10.15
C ASP A 106 7.83 13.17 -11.52
N VAL A 107 8.24 14.01 -12.47
CA VAL A 107 8.47 13.61 -13.87
C VAL A 107 9.45 12.44 -14.01
N ARG A 108 10.37 12.27 -13.06
CA ARG A 108 11.34 11.16 -13.03
C ARG A 108 10.69 9.80 -12.76
N LEU A 109 9.46 9.77 -12.22
CA LEU A 109 8.67 8.55 -12.01
C LEU A 109 7.90 8.11 -13.27
N GLN A 110 7.73 8.97 -14.28
CA GLN A 110 6.98 8.62 -15.49
C GLN A 110 7.48 7.33 -16.18
N PRO A 111 8.79 7.09 -16.37
CA PRO A 111 9.27 5.82 -16.94
C PRO A 111 8.97 4.60 -16.05
N VAL A 112 8.94 4.79 -14.72
CA VAL A 112 8.56 3.76 -13.75
C VAL A 112 7.08 3.43 -13.87
N PHE A 113 6.23 4.46 -13.95
CA PHE A 113 4.77 4.28 -14.10
C PHE A 113 4.40 3.67 -15.44
N ALA A 114 5.09 4.06 -16.53
CA ALA A 114 4.92 3.43 -17.83
C ALA A 114 5.21 1.92 -17.76
N PHE A 115 6.35 1.53 -17.17
CA PHE A 115 6.68 0.13 -16.95
C PHE A 115 5.65 -0.58 -16.05
N ALA A 116 5.23 0.06 -14.94
CA ALA A 116 4.24 -0.50 -14.04
C ALA A 116 2.88 -0.71 -14.75
N SER A 117 2.48 0.23 -15.61
CA SER A 117 1.27 0.14 -16.42
C SER A 117 1.33 -1.02 -17.43
N GLU A 118 2.45 -1.19 -18.15
CA GLU A 118 2.67 -2.30 -19.07
C GLU A 118 2.62 -3.67 -18.37
N ARG A 119 3.06 -3.73 -17.12
CA ARG A 119 3.17 -4.97 -16.34
C ARG A 119 1.98 -5.21 -15.42
N HIS A 120 0.99 -4.33 -15.39
CA HIS A 120 -0.10 -4.35 -14.41
C HIS A 120 0.41 -4.41 -12.96
N LEU A 121 1.56 -3.77 -12.70
CA LEU A 121 2.19 -3.74 -11.38
C LEU A 121 1.43 -2.78 -10.45
N PRO A 122 0.81 -3.25 -9.37
CA PRO A 122 0.13 -2.37 -8.44
C PRO A 122 1.13 -1.46 -7.71
N ALA A 123 0.76 -0.19 -7.56
CA ALA A 123 1.56 0.81 -6.85
C ALA A 123 0.78 1.38 -5.66
N VAL A 124 1.32 1.25 -4.46
CA VAL A 124 0.76 1.81 -3.22
C VAL A 124 1.41 3.16 -2.96
N VAL A 125 0.62 4.23 -3.02
CA VAL A 125 1.05 5.59 -2.71
C VAL A 125 0.61 5.95 -1.29
N HIS A 126 1.58 6.33 -0.44
CA HIS A 126 1.29 6.78 0.91
C HIS A 126 0.61 8.15 0.89
N LEU A 127 -0.51 8.25 1.59
CA LEU A 127 -1.18 9.49 1.96
C LEU A 127 -1.18 9.61 3.48
N GLY A 128 -1.24 10.84 3.97
CA GLY A 128 -0.99 11.13 5.38
C GLY A 128 0.43 11.65 5.61
N HIS A 129 0.53 12.82 6.19
CA HIS A 129 1.73 13.64 6.28
C HIS A 129 2.11 14.33 4.98
N ASN A 130 1.96 15.63 4.97
CA ASN A 130 2.09 16.49 3.80
C ASN A 130 3.47 16.43 3.16
N VAL A 131 3.50 16.22 1.86
CA VAL A 131 4.68 16.46 1.03
C VAL A 131 4.73 17.95 0.71
N ASN A 132 5.85 18.60 1.01
CA ASN A 132 6.04 20.03 0.68
C ASN A 132 4.93 20.97 1.20
N GLY A 133 4.29 20.62 2.33
CA GLY A 133 3.21 21.39 2.93
C GLY A 133 1.83 21.24 2.28
N ARG A 134 1.65 20.36 1.30
CA ARG A 134 0.34 20.03 0.73
C ARG A 134 -0.48 19.18 1.72
N THR A 135 -1.76 19.37 1.74
CA THR A 135 -2.71 18.49 2.42
C THR A 135 -2.98 17.24 1.58
N ASP A 136 -3.54 16.19 2.19
CA ASP A 136 -3.92 14.98 1.46
C ASP A 136 -4.88 15.29 0.30
N ALA A 137 -5.85 16.19 0.51
CA ALA A 137 -6.79 16.61 -0.52
C ALA A 137 -6.11 17.36 -1.68
N GLU A 138 -5.04 18.12 -1.42
CA GLU A 138 -4.27 18.81 -2.45
C GLU A 138 -3.37 17.87 -3.27
N GLU A 139 -3.12 16.65 -2.79
CA GLU A 139 -2.36 15.64 -3.53
C GLU A 139 -3.24 14.82 -4.49
N LEU A 140 -4.54 14.69 -4.21
CA LEU A 140 -5.46 13.86 -4.99
C LEU A 140 -5.54 14.22 -6.48
N PRO A 141 -5.56 15.50 -6.93
CA PRO A 141 -5.57 15.82 -8.35
C PRO A 141 -4.38 15.24 -9.11
N ALA A 142 -3.16 15.35 -8.58
CA ALA A 142 -1.96 14.79 -9.19
C ALA A 142 -2.02 13.25 -9.26
N ILE A 143 -2.60 12.61 -8.26
CA ILE A 143 -2.84 11.15 -8.26
C ILE A 143 -3.82 10.77 -9.36
N GLY A 144 -4.90 11.53 -9.55
CA GLY A 144 -5.86 11.33 -10.64
C GLY A 144 -5.20 11.46 -12.02
N GLU A 145 -4.37 12.47 -12.22
CA GLU A 145 -3.61 12.66 -13.47
C GLU A 145 -2.67 11.50 -13.77
N VAL A 146 -1.98 10.97 -12.75
CA VAL A 146 -1.12 9.77 -12.88
C VAL A 146 -1.97 8.54 -13.24
N ALA A 147 -3.12 8.37 -12.61
CA ALA A 147 -4.02 7.25 -12.89
C ALA A 147 -4.56 7.29 -14.33
N ASP A 148 -4.90 8.46 -14.85
CA ASP A 148 -5.35 8.65 -16.24
C ASP A 148 -4.23 8.42 -17.24
N GLN A 149 -3.02 8.87 -16.93
CA GLN A 149 -1.87 8.72 -17.82
C GLN A 149 -1.38 7.26 -17.87
N PHE A 150 -1.54 6.49 -16.81
CA PHE A 150 -1.04 5.11 -16.68
C PHE A 150 -2.16 4.12 -16.27
N PRO A 151 -3.22 3.95 -17.08
CA PRO A 151 -4.42 3.21 -16.68
C PRO A 151 -4.22 1.71 -16.47
N GLY A 152 -3.13 1.13 -16.96
CA GLY A 152 -2.76 -0.27 -16.71
C GLY A 152 -2.13 -0.51 -15.35
N MET A 153 -1.72 0.55 -14.63
CA MET A 153 -1.15 0.46 -13.28
C MET A 153 -2.27 0.63 -12.23
N PRO A 154 -2.62 -0.42 -11.46
CA PRO A 154 -3.50 -0.24 -10.31
C PRO A 154 -2.82 0.67 -9.28
N LEU A 155 -3.36 1.87 -9.07
CA LEU A 155 -2.81 2.86 -8.15
C LEU A 155 -3.63 2.86 -6.85
N ILE A 156 -3.00 2.46 -5.75
CA ILE A 156 -3.65 2.22 -4.47
C ILE A 156 -3.38 3.39 -3.53
N LEU A 157 -4.43 4.06 -3.12
CA LEU A 157 -4.41 5.13 -2.13
C LEU A 157 -4.28 4.50 -0.74
N ALA A 158 -3.09 4.61 -0.13
CA ALA A 158 -2.90 4.12 1.21
C ALA A 158 -3.77 4.91 2.21
N HIS A 159 -4.18 4.23 3.29
CA HIS A 159 -5.00 4.81 4.35
C HIS A 159 -6.33 5.40 3.84
N CYS A 160 -6.84 4.86 2.72
CA CYS A 160 -8.07 5.32 2.05
C CYS A 160 -8.08 6.85 1.81
N GLY A 161 -6.92 7.46 1.55
CA GLY A 161 -6.80 8.91 1.41
C GLY A 161 -6.63 9.67 2.71
N HIS A 162 -6.45 8.96 3.85
CA HIS A 162 -6.23 9.54 5.17
C HIS A 162 -7.29 10.60 5.53
N HIS A 163 -6.91 11.86 5.78
CA HIS A 163 -7.88 12.93 6.10
C HIS A 163 -8.78 13.33 4.93
N ALA A 164 -8.47 12.93 3.70
CA ALA A 164 -9.24 13.18 2.48
C ALA A 164 -9.99 11.93 1.98
N ALA A 165 -10.40 11.03 2.89
CA ALA A 165 -11.06 9.78 2.51
C ALA A 165 -12.33 9.95 1.65
N PRO A 166 -13.25 10.88 1.94
CA PRO A 166 -14.41 11.11 1.07
C PRO A 166 -14.03 11.55 -0.34
N GLU A 167 -13.06 12.44 -0.47
CA GLU A 167 -12.55 12.94 -1.75
C GLU A 167 -11.82 11.86 -2.53
N ALA A 168 -11.03 11.02 -1.83
CA ALA A 168 -10.33 9.89 -2.43
C ALA A 168 -11.31 8.85 -3.00
N ILE A 169 -12.36 8.51 -2.28
CA ILE A 169 -13.42 7.62 -2.76
C ILE A 169 -14.17 8.24 -3.95
N ALA A 170 -14.46 9.55 -3.89
CA ALA A 170 -15.09 10.25 -5.02
C ALA A 170 -14.19 10.26 -6.26
N LEU A 171 -12.87 10.39 -6.07
CA LEU A 171 -11.90 10.33 -7.17
C LEU A 171 -11.91 8.94 -7.84
N MET A 172 -12.09 7.87 -7.08
CA MET A 172 -12.22 6.51 -7.62
C MET A 172 -13.42 6.34 -8.57
N ASP A 173 -14.46 7.16 -8.46
CA ASP A 173 -15.62 7.08 -9.36
C ASP A 173 -15.25 7.39 -10.80
N SER A 174 -14.35 8.34 -11.01
CA SER A 174 -13.91 8.80 -12.34
C SER A 174 -12.64 8.12 -12.84
N HIS A 175 -11.89 7.44 -11.98
CA HIS A 175 -10.59 6.82 -12.30
C HIS A 175 -10.63 5.30 -12.02
N PRO A 176 -10.92 4.46 -13.02
CA PRO A 176 -11.07 2.99 -12.82
C PRO A 176 -9.82 2.29 -12.31
N SER A 177 -8.62 2.83 -12.56
CA SER A 177 -7.34 2.28 -12.09
C SER A 177 -6.99 2.66 -10.64
N LEU A 178 -7.82 3.52 -9.99
CA LEU A 178 -7.64 3.84 -8.58
C LEU A 178 -8.28 2.80 -7.67
N TYR A 179 -7.54 2.46 -6.64
CA TYR A 179 -7.90 1.58 -5.53
C TYR A 179 -7.65 2.30 -4.22
N ALA A 180 -8.14 1.77 -3.11
CA ALA A 180 -7.81 2.27 -1.79
C ALA A 180 -7.60 1.11 -0.82
N ASP A 181 -6.70 1.26 0.15
CA ASP A 181 -6.58 0.32 1.25
C ASP A 181 -7.15 0.90 2.55
N LEU A 182 -7.62 0.01 3.40
CA LEU A 182 -8.24 0.34 4.68
C LEU A 182 -7.24 0.25 5.85
N THR A 183 -5.95 0.55 5.66
CA THR A 183 -4.99 0.56 6.76
C THR A 183 -5.43 1.51 7.88
N PRO A 184 -4.94 1.42 9.10
CA PRO A 184 -5.66 1.57 10.39
C PRO A 184 -6.61 2.75 10.56
N VAL A 185 -6.72 3.58 9.55
CA VAL A 185 -7.70 4.68 9.43
C VAL A 185 -9.15 4.27 9.75
N VAL A 186 -9.47 3.00 9.51
CA VAL A 186 -10.84 2.46 9.70
C VAL A 186 -11.38 2.62 11.10
N THR A 187 -10.54 2.66 12.13
CA THR A 187 -10.99 2.81 13.51
C THR A 187 -11.01 4.27 13.98
N GLU A 188 -10.29 5.15 13.30
CA GLU A 188 -10.10 6.54 13.70
C GLU A 188 -10.99 7.50 12.88
N HIS A 189 -11.41 7.09 11.67
CA HIS A 189 -12.18 7.93 10.76
C HIS A 189 -13.55 7.34 10.45
N PRO A 190 -14.63 7.85 11.08
CA PRO A 190 -16.01 7.38 10.87
C PRO A 190 -16.55 7.66 9.46
N THR A 191 -15.77 8.27 8.58
CA THR A 191 -16.13 8.56 7.19
C THR A 191 -16.13 7.32 6.29
N ILE A 192 -15.44 6.23 6.67
CA ILE A 192 -15.46 4.96 5.92
C ILE A 192 -16.68 4.16 6.37
N THR A 193 -17.64 4.01 5.48
CA THR A 193 -18.92 3.34 5.72
C THR A 193 -19.05 2.07 4.88
N ALA A 194 -19.96 1.17 5.27
CA ALA A 194 -20.30 -0.01 4.48
C ALA A 194 -20.75 0.37 3.06
N GLU A 195 -21.44 1.50 2.90
CA GLU A 195 -21.88 2.02 1.59
C GLU A 195 -20.67 2.37 0.70
N LEU A 196 -19.67 3.10 1.23
CA LEU A 196 -18.44 3.43 0.50
C LEU A 196 -17.68 2.18 0.07
N ILE A 197 -17.55 1.19 0.96
CA ILE A 197 -16.90 -0.08 0.64
C ILE A 197 -17.66 -0.83 -0.44
N THR A 198 -18.98 -0.90 -0.32
CA THR A 198 -19.85 -1.62 -1.26
C THR A 198 -19.93 -0.93 -2.63
N ARG A 199 -19.69 0.37 -2.70
CA ARG A 199 -19.65 1.14 -3.95
C ARG A 199 -18.51 0.70 -4.87
N HIS A 200 -17.37 0.28 -4.29
CA HIS A 200 -16.17 -0.14 -5.02
C HIS A 200 -15.67 -1.52 -4.56
N PRO A 201 -16.51 -2.59 -4.63
CA PRO A 201 -16.23 -3.87 -3.99
C PRO A 201 -14.96 -4.56 -4.50
N ASP A 202 -14.57 -4.28 -5.76
CA ASP A 202 -13.40 -4.88 -6.41
C ASP A 202 -12.14 -3.99 -6.30
N ARG A 203 -12.24 -2.83 -5.65
CA ARG A 203 -11.16 -1.85 -5.60
C ARG A 203 -10.78 -1.37 -4.19
N ILE A 204 -11.41 -1.91 -3.16
CA ILE A 204 -11.04 -1.69 -1.77
C ILE A 204 -10.22 -2.88 -1.27
N LEU A 205 -9.11 -2.60 -0.60
CA LEU A 205 -8.21 -3.59 -0.02
C LEU A 205 -8.17 -3.46 1.50
N PHE A 206 -8.04 -4.58 2.18
CA PHE A 206 -7.68 -4.59 3.59
C PHE A 206 -6.19 -4.32 3.75
N GLY A 207 -5.81 -3.52 4.74
CA GLY A 207 -4.44 -3.28 5.14
C GLY A 207 -4.33 -3.11 6.64
N SER A 208 -3.17 -3.40 7.23
CA SER A 208 -2.93 -3.31 8.68
C SER A 208 -1.87 -2.29 9.08
N ASP A 209 -1.01 -1.91 8.13
CA ASP A 209 0.21 -1.12 8.36
C ASP A 209 1.15 -1.70 9.45
N CYS A 210 1.04 -3.01 9.66
CA CYS A 210 1.84 -3.74 10.64
C CYS A 210 3.34 -3.74 10.22
N PRO A 211 4.31 -3.45 11.10
CA PRO A 211 4.16 -3.23 12.55
C PRO A 211 3.88 -1.78 12.98
N ASN A 212 3.77 -0.81 12.05
CA ASN A 212 3.66 0.62 12.33
C ASN A 212 2.26 1.05 12.81
N THR A 213 1.59 0.20 13.56
CA THR A 213 0.22 0.41 14.02
C THR A 213 0.05 0.13 15.52
N THR A 214 -0.89 0.81 16.14
CA THR A 214 -1.33 0.52 17.53
C THR A 214 -2.47 -0.50 17.59
N LEU A 215 -3.01 -0.90 16.43
CA LEU A 215 -4.16 -1.80 16.31
C LEU A 215 -3.71 -3.20 15.85
N SER A 216 -4.30 -4.25 16.45
CA SER A 216 -4.11 -5.60 15.95
C SER A 216 -4.92 -5.85 14.69
N VAL A 217 -4.44 -6.76 13.84
CA VAL A 217 -5.18 -7.18 12.63
C VAL A 217 -6.56 -7.71 12.98
N THR A 218 -6.67 -8.48 14.06
CA THR A 218 -7.96 -8.98 14.56
C THR A 218 -8.93 -7.87 14.93
N THR A 219 -8.44 -6.76 15.51
CA THR A 219 -9.26 -5.58 15.80
C THR A 219 -9.78 -4.94 14.50
N CYS A 220 -8.93 -4.77 13.51
CA CYS A 220 -9.31 -4.19 12.21
C CYS A 220 -10.31 -5.09 11.46
N ILE A 221 -10.09 -6.41 11.46
CA ILE A 221 -11.02 -7.39 10.86
C ILE A 221 -12.38 -7.36 11.58
N ALA A 222 -12.39 -7.38 12.90
CA ALA A 222 -13.63 -7.32 13.68
C ALA A 222 -14.42 -6.05 13.40
N TRP A 223 -13.73 -4.91 13.29
CA TRP A 223 -14.37 -3.65 12.93
C TRP A 223 -15.04 -3.73 11.54
N LEU A 224 -14.31 -4.21 10.53
CA LEU A 224 -14.83 -4.35 9.16
C LEU A 224 -16.01 -5.33 9.11
N THR A 225 -15.92 -6.45 9.82
CA THR A 225 -16.99 -7.46 9.89
C THR A 225 -18.27 -6.89 10.53
N ASN A 226 -18.13 -6.02 11.53
CA ASN A 226 -19.26 -5.39 12.23
C ASN A 226 -19.92 -4.24 11.43
N MET A 227 -19.36 -3.81 10.30
CA MET A 227 -19.94 -2.76 9.45
C MET A 227 -21.14 -3.22 8.62
N ASN A 228 -21.54 -4.49 8.69
CA ASN A 228 -22.59 -5.07 7.83
C ASN A 228 -22.32 -4.95 6.33
N VAL A 229 -21.04 -5.04 5.93
CA VAL A 229 -20.65 -5.19 4.53
C VAL A 229 -21.14 -6.56 4.03
N PRO A 230 -21.71 -6.68 2.82
CA PRO A 230 -22.10 -7.97 2.26
C PRO A 230 -20.94 -8.97 2.26
N HIS A 231 -21.23 -10.24 2.52
CA HIS A 231 -20.19 -11.27 2.73
C HIS A 231 -19.28 -11.43 1.51
N ASP A 232 -19.81 -11.41 0.31
CA ASP A 232 -19.06 -11.49 -0.94
C ASP A 232 -18.14 -10.27 -1.16
N VAL A 233 -18.55 -9.10 -0.72
CA VAL A 233 -17.71 -7.89 -0.72
C VAL A 233 -16.64 -7.99 0.35
N LEU A 234 -16.98 -8.49 1.54
CA LEU A 234 -16.04 -8.67 2.64
C LEU A 234 -14.90 -9.62 2.27
N GLU A 235 -15.20 -10.74 1.60
CA GLU A 235 -14.18 -11.69 1.10
C GLU A 235 -13.21 -11.02 0.11
N LYS A 236 -13.74 -10.20 -0.81
CA LYS A 236 -12.91 -9.42 -1.75
C LYS A 236 -11.99 -8.45 -1.04
N VAL A 237 -12.53 -7.68 -0.10
CA VAL A 237 -11.78 -6.67 0.66
C VAL A 237 -10.72 -7.31 1.54
N LEU A 238 -11.03 -8.37 2.27
CA LEU A 238 -10.11 -9.03 3.21
C LEU A 238 -8.89 -9.69 2.54
N GLY A 239 -8.96 -10.02 1.24
CA GLY A 239 -7.79 -10.61 0.57
C GLY A 239 -7.97 -10.82 -0.93
N GLY A 240 -9.20 -11.08 -1.41
CA GLY A 240 -9.45 -11.41 -2.81
C GLY A 240 -8.91 -10.37 -3.80
N ASN A 241 -9.14 -9.09 -3.52
CA ASN A 241 -8.66 -8.00 -4.38
C ASN A 241 -7.12 -7.91 -4.40
N ALA A 242 -6.48 -8.00 -3.23
CA ALA A 242 -5.01 -7.95 -3.14
C ALA A 242 -4.34 -9.13 -3.84
N LEU A 243 -4.87 -10.35 -3.67
CA LEU A 243 -4.37 -11.54 -4.35
C LEU A 243 -4.54 -11.45 -5.87
N ARG A 244 -5.67 -10.95 -6.35
CA ARG A 244 -5.92 -10.74 -7.77
C ARG A 244 -4.92 -9.76 -8.37
N LEU A 245 -4.71 -8.59 -7.76
CA LEU A 245 -3.78 -7.58 -8.25
C LEU A 245 -2.35 -8.10 -8.39
N THR A 246 -1.89 -8.95 -7.49
CA THR A 246 -0.53 -9.52 -7.57
C THR A 246 -0.43 -10.73 -8.49
N ALA A 247 -1.54 -11.43 -8.76
CA ALA A 247 -1.58 -12.50 -9.76
C ALA A 247 -1.56 -11.95 -11.19
N ASP A 248 -2.10 -10.75 -11.43
CA ASP A 248 -2.21 -10.10 -12.73
C ASP A 248 -0.91 -9.44 -13.21
N VAL A 249 0.14 -9.38 -12.35
CA VAL A 249 1.43 -8.79 -12.73
C VAL A 249 2.11 -9.64 -13.80
N LEU A 250 2.31 -9.04 -14.97
CA LEU A 250 2.98 -9.66 -16.11
C LEU A 250 4.51 -9.71 -15.89
N THR A 251 5.11 -10.84 -16.17
CA THR A 251 6.58 -11.07 -16.06
C THR A 251 7.22 -11.24 -17.42
#